data_94abcff41bb958aafdc14fa460fcb541
#
_entry.id   94abcff41bb958aafdc14fa460fcb541
#
_cell.length_a   1.000
_cell.length_b   1.000
_cell.length_c   1.000
_cell.angle_alpha   90.00
_cell.angle_beta   90.00
_cell.angle_gamma   90.00
#
_symmetry.space_group_name_H-M   'P 1'
#
loop_
_entity.id
_entity.type
_entity.pdbx_description
1 polymer ?
#
loop_
_entity_poly.entity_id
_entity_poly.type
_entity_poly.pdbx_seq_one_letter_code
_entity_poly.pdbx_strand_id
1 'polypeptide(L)'
;MALKKNISVQLPEAYNVPEKDISKYTLMFFGEKKCGKTSLAAQFPEHFILEFEPGNAAHLNCRFADVHNWEETLAYIALLKENKDYCKTLVIDDIPSVYEYCMGQVRKDLGKAETDKPGFDGYDVCKRRFNQLIKDIQTLPFGKIYTAHDKIRDCELRGGGTISQLETSMSGQCKEILDKYITLTGYIKKDTKNERIMQIEGDKFIKANNGFKSHFLKPDETKITDIPLGTSPEIGYSNLIKAYHNELYKVKAKPKIRINKKNMDADINAKQHTLSEL
;
A
#
# COMPACT_ATOMS: atom_id res chain seq x y z
N MET A 1 10.90 42.80 13.25
CA MET A 1 10.63 42.12 14.56
C MET A 1 9.95 40.80 14.26
N ALA A 2 10.64 39.68 14.43
CA ALA A 2 10.04 38.34 14.24
C ALA A 2 9.17 38.02 15.46
N LEU A 3 7.87 37.82 15.22
CA LEU A 3 6.94 37.31 16.23
C LEU A 3 7.44 35.93 16.71
N LYS A 4 7.91 35.83 17.96
CA LYS A 4 8.11 34.56 18.63
C LYS A 4 6.74 33.89 18.76
N LYS A 5 6.44 32.88 17.89
CA LYS A 5 5.32 31.98 18.12
C LYS A 5 5.56 31.30 19.47
N ASN A 6 4.72 31.57 20.46
CA ASN A 6 4.69 30.78 21.68
C ASN A 6 4.29 29.36 21.32
N ILE A 7 5.22 28.44 21.32
CA ILE A 7 4.94 27.01 21.11
C ILE A 7 4.48 26.48 22.46
N SER A 8 3.20 26.12 22.53
CA SER A 8 2.63 25.39 23.69
C SER A 8 2.68 23.89 23.34
N VAL A 9 3.31 23.11 24.20
CA VAL A 9 3.35 21.65 24.12
C VAL A 9 2.72 21.07 25.38
N GLN A 10 1.98 19.97 25.20
CA GLN A 10 1.36 19.21 26.29
C GLN A 10 1.75 17.74 26.19
N LEU A 11 1.95 17.10 27.32
CA LEU A 11 2.16 15.65 27.36
C LEU A 11 0.83 14.94 27.15
N PRO A 12 0.78 13.85 26.35
CA PRO A 12 -0.44 13.08 26.18
C PRO A 12 -0.81 12.38 27.49
N GLU A 13 -2.11 12.48 27.88
CA GLU A 13 -2.63 11.86 29.10
C GLU A 13 -3.07 10.40 28.90
N ALA A 14 -3.33 10.00 27.64
CA ALA A 14 -3.81 8.67 27.31
C ALA A 14 -2.87 7.92 26.36
N TYR A 15 -2.90 6.60 26.45
CA TYR A 15 -2.22 5.75 25.48
C TYR A 15 -2.87 5.87 24.09
N ASN A 16 -2.04 5.80 23.06
CA ASN A 16 -2.53 5.74 21.68
C ASN A 16 -3.35 4.46 21.44
N VAL A 17 -4.51 4.60 20.82
CA VAL A 17 -5.30 3.47 20.33
C VAL A 17 -4.89 3.22 18.89
N PRO A 18 -4.36 2.03 18.55
CA PRO A 18 -3.96 1.71 17.17
C PRO A 18 -5.14 1.87 16.20
N GLU A 19 -4.85 2.48 15.06
CA GLU A 19 -5.83 2.62 13.98
C GLU A 19 -6.18 1.25 13.40
N LYS A 20 -7.49 0.98 13.29
CA LYS A 20 -8.00 -0.31 12.80
C LYS A 20 -8.26 -0.35 11.30
N ASP A 21 -8.17 0.80 10.65
CA ASP A 21 -8.41 0.94 9.21
C ASP A 21 -7.08 1.07 8.47
N ILE A 22 -6.72 0.04 7.69
CA ILE A 22 -5.48 0.05 6.90
C ILE A 22 -5.41 1.24 5.93
N SER A 23 -6.56 1.76 5.49
CA SER A 23 -6.61 2.91 4.58
C SER A 23 -6.07 4.21 5.19
N LYS A 24 -5.86 4.26 6.50
CA LYS A 24 -5.28 5.41 7.21
C LYS A 24 -3.75 5.41 7.23
N TYR A 25 -3.14 4.30 6.89
CA TYR A 25 -1.69 4.15 6.90
C TYR A 25 -1.05 4.59 5.59
N THR A 26 0.28 4.63 5.58
CA THR A 26 1.08 4.86 4.38
C THR A 26 1.52 3.52 3.80
N LEU A 27 1.07 3.23 2.59
CA LEU A 27 1.30 1.96 1.91
C LEU A 27 2.12 2.20 0.63
N MET A 28 2.89 1.19 0.23
CA MET A 28 3.62 1.15 -1.04
C MET A 28 3.22 -0.12 -1.81
N PHE A 29 2.78 0.05 -3.05
CA PHE A 29 2.55 -1.06 -3.97
C PHE A 29 3.54 -0.99 -5.12
N PHE A 30 4.33 -2.04 -5.32
CA PHE A 30 5.27 -2.08 -6.42
C PHE A 30 5.18 -3.39 -7.20
N GLY A 31 5.72 -3.40 -8.41
CA GLY A 31 5.68 -4.55 -9.31
C GLY A 31 5.73 -4.14 -10.77
N GLU A 32 5.69 -5.11 -11.65
CA GLU A 32 5.75 -4.92 -13.09
C GLU A 32 4.70 -3.94 -13.60
N LYS A 33 4.96 -3.36 -14.76
CA LYS A 33 3.97 -2.57 -15.48
C LYS A 33 2.71 -3.39 -15.76
N LYS A 34 1.53 -2.79 -15.53
CA LYS A 34 0.21 -3.44 -15.73
C LYS A 34 -0.09 -4.63 -14.80
N CYS A 35 0.62 -4.80 -13.68
CA CYS A 35 0.28 -5.83 -12.69
C CYS A 35 -0.95 -5.49 -11.82
N GLY A 36 -1.49 -4.26 -11.90
CA GLY A 36 -2.72 -3.86 -11.22
C GLY A 36 -2.53 -2.98 -9.97
N LYS A 37 -1.39 -2.32 -9.81
CA LYS A 37 -1.11 -1.40 -8.67
C LYS A 37 -2.17 -0.31 -8.55
N THR A 38 -2.35 0.48 -9.61
CA THR A 38 -3.32 1.58 -9.67
C THR A 38 -4.74 1.09 -9.49
N SER A 39 -5.11 -0.02 -10.15
CA SER A 39 -6.44 -0.61 -10.04
C SER A 39 -6.76 -1.06 -8.61
N LEU A 40 -5.78 -1.61 -7.87
CA LEU A 40 -5.95 -1.96 -6.46
C LEU A 40 -6.04 -0.72 -5.58
N ALA A 41 -5.19 0.28 -5.81
CA ALA A 41 -5.21 1.55 -5.07
C ALA A 41 -6.56 2.29 -5.24
N ALA A 42 -7.16 2.21 -6.44
CA ALA A 42 -8.49 2.76 -6.75
C ALA A 42 -9.66 2.05 -6.04
N GLN A 43 -9.42 0.99 -5.28
CA GLN A 43 -10.45 0.35 -4.44
C GLN A 43 -10.49 0.91 -3.00
N PHE A 44 -9.53 1.75 -2.63
CA PHE A 44 -9.50 2.35 -1.30
C PHE A 44 -10.56 3.44 -1.16
N PRO A 45 -11.05 3.70 0.07
CA PRO A 45 -12.15 4.63 0.29
C PRO A 45 -11.87 6.03 -0.23
N GLU A 46 -12.85 6.62 -0.95
CA GLU A 46 -12.82 8.02 -1.42
C GLU A 46 -11.45 8.46 -1.93
N HIS A 47 -10.84 7.61 -2.76
CA HIS A 47 -9.48 7.83 -3.28
C HIS A 47 -9.44 9.01 -4.26
N PHE A 48 -8.28 9.66 -4.28
CA PHE A 48 -7.87 10.63 -5.29
C PHE A 48 -6.47 10.28 -5.77
N ILE A 49 -6.29 10.15 -7.09
CA ILE A 49 -5.04 9.74 -7.72
C ILE A 49 -4.37 10.96 -8.35
N LEU A 50 -3.16 11.26 -7.91
CA LEU A 50 -2.25 12.11 -8.68
C LEU A 50 -1.42 11.21 -9.59
N GLU A 51 -1.69 11.31 -10.89
CA GLU A 51 -1.08 10.47 -11.93
C GLU A 51 0.12 11.19 -12.55
N PHE A 52 1.28 10.57 -12.47
CA PHE A 52 2.53 11.08 -13.00
C PHE A 52 3.00 10.33 -14.26
N GLU A 53 2.40 9.17 -14.54
CA GLU A 53 2.53 8.43 -15.80
C GLU A 53 1.16 8.40 -16.50
N PRO A 54 0.93 9.22 -17.55
CA PRO A 54 -0.39 9.37 -18.16
C PRO A 54 -1.00 8.05 -18.66
N GLY A 55 -2.30 7.86 -18.40
CA GLY A 55 -3.11 6.80 -18.97
C GLY A 55 -3.33 5.57 -18.06
N ASN A 56 -2.78 5.56 -16.85
CA ASN A 56 -3.00 4.47 -15.91
C ASN A 56 -4.37 4.55 -15.21
N ALA A 57 -4.85 5.76 -14.91
CA ALA A 57 -6.12 5.99 -14.20
C ALA A 57 -7.32 6.23 -15.12
N ALA A 58 -7.10 6.64 -16.36
CA ALA A 58 -8.16 7.07 -17.29
C ALA A 58 -9.26 6.01 -17.57
N HIS A 59 -8.96 4.71 -17.39
CA HIS A 59 -9.91 3.61 -17.59
C HIS A 59 -10.59 3.15 -16.28
N LEU A 60 -10.28 3.79 -15.15
CA LEU A 60 -10.81 3.43 -13.84
C LEU A 60 -11.94 4.40 -13.44
N ASN A 61 -12.90 3.89 -12.68
CA ASN A 61 -13.91 4.74 -12.04
C ASN A 61 -13.30 5.39 -10.79
N CYS A 62 -12.56 6.49 -10.99
CA CYS A 62 -11.83 7.17 -9.91
C CYS A 62 -11.79 8.69 -10.14
N ARG A 63 -11.48 9.44 -9.07
CA ARG A 63 -11.04 10.82 -9.20
C ARG A 63 -9.55 10.84 -9.41
N PHE A 64 -9.08 11.45 -10.49
CA PHE A 64 -7.65 11.57 -10.75
C PHE A 64 -7.32 12.92 -11.37
N ALA A 65 -6.05 13.29 -11.33
CA ALA A 65 -5.49 14.42 -12.04
C ALA A 65 -4.12 14.04 -12.60
N ASP A 66 -3.92 14.34 -13.89
CA ASP A 66 -2.60 14.24 -14.51
C ASP A 66 -1.70 15.37 -14.00
N VAL A 67 -0.47 15.02 -13.65
CA VAL A 67 0.54 15.95 -13.15
C VAL A 67 1.76 15.87 -14.06
N HIS A 68 2.17 17.00 -14.63
CA HIS A 68 3.16 17.01 -15.69
C HIS A 68 4.52 17.60 -15.29
N ASN A 69 4.61 18.23 -14.12
CA ASN A 69 5.85 18.86 -13.66
C ASN A 69 5.87 19.06 -12.14
N TRP A 70 7.01 19.57 -11.67
CA TRP A 70 7.22 19.81 -10.24
C TRP A 70 6.33 20.90 -9.65
N GLU A 71 6.10 21.97 -10.39
CA GLU A 71 5.26 23.09 -9.95
C GLU A 71 3.80 22.66 -9.76
N GLU A 72 3.26 21.89 -10.70
CA GLU A 72 1.91 21.30 -10.58
C GLU A 72 1.82 20.36 -9.38
N THR A 73 2.87 19.55 -9.15
CA THR A 73 2.94 18.70 -7.96
C THR A 73 2.77 19.51 -6.68
N LEU A 74 3.53 20.59 -6.54
CA LEU A 74 3.45 21.48 -5.38
C LEU A 74 2.09 22.15 -5.26
N ALA A 75 1.50 22.57 -6.37
CA ALA A 75 0.19 23.22 -6.41
C ALA A 75 -0.92 22.26 -5.95
N TYR A 76 -0.94 21.00 -6.41
CA TYR A 76 -1.91 20.01 -5.94
C TYR A 76 -1.77 19.73 -4.43
N ILE A 77 -0.54 19.60 -3.93
CA ILE A 77 -0.33 19.37 -2.48
C ILE A 77 -0.77 20.60 -1.67
N ALA A 78 -0.53 21.82 -2.16
CA ALA A 78 -1.03 23.05 -1.50
C ALA A 78 -2.56 23.07 -1.49
N LEU A 79 -3.21 22.76 -2.61
CA LEU A 79 -4.66 22.69 -2.71
C LEU A 79 -5.27 21.64 -1.75
N LEU A 80 -4.63 20.47 -1.62
CA LEU A 80 -5.08 19.42 -0.68
C LEU A 80 -4.90 19.82 0.79
N LYS A 81 -3.92 20.67 1.13
CA LYS A 81 -3.78 21.22 2.49
C LYS A 81 -4.95 22.14 2.86
N GLU A 82 -5.52 22.83 1.89
CA GLU A 82 -6.68 23.71 2.07
C GLU A 82 -7.99 22.92 2.06
N ASN A 83 -8.05 21.77 1.39
CA ASN A 83 -9.22 20.93 1.20
C ASN A 83 -9.10 19.60 1.93
N LYS A 84 -9.09 19.63 3.25
CA LYS A 84 -8.79 18.46 4.12
C LYS A 84 -9.81 17.33 4.06
N ASP A 85 -11.00 17.57 3.55
CA ASP A 85 -12.09 16.58 3.42
C ASP A 85 -12.30 16.11 1.98
N TYR A 86 -11.39 16.49 1.05
CA TYR A 86 -11.54 16.19 -0.37
C TYR A 86 -11.47 14.69 -0.68
N CYS A 87 -10.64 13.94 0.03
CA CYS A 87 -10.52 12.48 -0.12
C CYS A 87 -10.20 11.82 1.23
N LYS A 88 -10.31 10.49 1.28
CA LYS A 88 -9.83 9.69 2.42
C LYS A 88 -8.49 9.03 2.14
N THR A 89 -8.20 8.78 0.87
CA THR A 89 -6.96 8.14 0.42
C THR A 89 -6.35 8.93 -0.73
N LEU A 90 -5.13 9.38 -0.55
CA LEU A 90 -4.32 10.00 -1.60
C LEU A 90 -3.40 8.95 -2.23
N VAL A 91 -3.49 8.79 -3.54
CA VAL A 91 -2.64 7.89 -4.31
C VAL A 91 -1.66 8.70 -5.14
N ILE A 92 -0.39 8.39 -5.07
CA ILE A 92 0.69 8.98 -5.88
C ILE A 92 1.17 7.90 -6.86
N ASP A 93 0.81 8.00 -8.11
CA ASP A 93 1.07 6.99 -9.16
C ASP A 93 1.86 7.59 -10.33
N ASP A 94 3.22 7.45 -10.41
CA ASP A 94 4.08 6.76 -9.46
C ASP A 94 5.07 7.72 -8.77
N ILE A 95 5.60 7.32 -7.64
CA ILE A 95 6.50 8.16 -6.83
C ILE A 95 7.90 8.34 -7.45
N PRO A 96 8.50 7.40 -8.19
CA PRO A 96 9.72 7.64 -8.94
C PRO A 96 9.62 8.84 -9.89
N SER A 97 8.51 9.00 -10.61
CA SER A 97 8.28 10.11 -11.54
C SER A 97 8.20 11.47 -10.83
N VAL A 98 7.63 11.51 -9.62
CA VAL A 98 7.65 12.72 -8.77
C VAL A 98 9.10 13.13 -8.45
N TYR A 99 9.96 12.15 -8.12
CA TYR A 99 11.37 12.42 -7.86
C TYR A 99 12.10 12.93 -9.10
N GLU A 100 11.80 12.37 -10.29
CA GLU A 100 12.37 12.83 -11.55
C GLU A 100 11.92 14.27 -11.90
N TYR A 101 10.65 14.63 -11.64
CA TYR A 101 10.18 16.02 -11.80
C TYR A 101 10.92 16.98 -10.87
N CYS A 102 11.14 16.59 -9.60
CA CYS A 102 11.97 17.36 -8.67
C CYS A 102 13.38 17.55 -9.22
N MET A 103 13.99 16.49 -9.73
CA MET A 103 15.35 16.52 -10.30
C MET A 103 15.40 17.36 -11.58
N GLY A 104 14.40 17.25 -12.44
CA GLY A 104 14.26 18.10 -13.65
C GLY A 104 14.21 19.58 -13.30
N GLN A 105 13.42 19.93 -12.30
CA GLN A 105 13.35 21.31 -11.83
C GLN A 105 14.68 21.83 -11.26
N VAL A 106 15.37 20.98 -10.50
CA VAL A 106 16.71 21.32 -9.97
C VAL A 106 17.71 21.55 -11.10
N ARG A 107 17.71 20.72 -12.16
CA ARG A 107 18.58 20.94 -13.34
C ARG A 107 18.28 22.28 -14.00
N LYS A 108 17.00 22.62 -14.20
CA LYS A 108 16.53 23.87 -14.74
C LYS A 108 17.04 25.09 -13.94
N ASP A 109 16.86 25.03 -12.60
CA ASP A 109 17.27 26.09 -11.69
C ASP A 109 18.80 26.30 -11.68
N LEU A 110 19.57 25.24 -12.00
CA LEU A 110 21.03 25.28 -12.12
C LEU A 110 21.51 25.61 -13.54
N GLY A 111 20.60 25.91 -14.49
CA GLY A 111 20.93 26.18 -15.90
C GLY A 111 21.54 24.99 -16.63
N LYS A 112 21.18 23.76 -16.24
CA LYS A 112 21.69 22.52 -16.85
C LYS A 112 20.65 21.92 -17.80
N ALA A 113 21.13 21.19 -18.83
CA ALA A 113 20.27 20.41 -19.71
C ALA A 113 19.65 19.23 -18.96
N GLU A 114 18.55 18.67 -19.48
CA GLU A 114 17.86 17.51 -18.89
C GLU A 114 18.75 16.28 -18.77
N THR A 115 19.65 16.09 -19.71
CA THR A 115 20.62 14.97 -19.75
C THR A 115 21.83 15.16 -18.87
N ASP A 116 22.06 16.38 -18.37
CA ASP A 116 23.24 16.69 -17.57
C ASP A 116 23.13 16.08 -16.15
N LYS A 117 24.27 15.64 -15.62
CA LYS A 117 24.34 15.29 -14.21
C LYS A 117 24.17 16.56 -13.37
N PRO A 118 23.28 16.57 -12.36
CA PRO A 118 23.02 17.76 -11.56
C PRO A 118 24.25 18.20 -10.73
N GLY A 119 25.26 17.31 -10.57
CA GLY A 119 26.40 17.51 -9.68
C GLY A 119 26.03 17.24 -8.22
N PHE A 120 27.01 17.24 -7.33
CA PHE A 120 26.82 16.94 -5.90
C PHE A 120 25.77 17.89 -5.27
N ASP A 121 25.93 19.20 -5.49
CA ASP A 121 25.01 20.21 -4.95
C ASP A 121 23.59 20.03 -5.47
N GLY A 122 23.43 19.67 -6.75
CA GLY A 122 22.12 19.43 -7.34
C GLY A 122 21.41 18.22 -6.74
N TYR A 123 22.13 17.14 -6.46
CA TYR A 123 21.55 15.98 -5.77
C TYR A 123 21.10 16.32 -4.35
N ASP A 124 21.88 17.13 -3.62
CA ASP A 124 21.54 17.56 -2.28
C ASP A 124 20.33 18.51 -2.26
N VAL A 125 20.26 19.45 -3.22
CA VAL A 125 19.06 20.31 -3.39
C VAL A 125 17.82 19.49 -3.69
N CYS A 126 17.91 18.50 -4.60
CA CYS A 126 16.79 17.62 -4.91
C CYS A 126 16.36 16.82 -3.67
N LYS A 127 17.29 16.21 -2.94
CA LYS A 127 17.01 15.49 -1.70
C LYS A 127 16.25 16.36 -0.70
N ARG A 128 16.66 17.59 -0.50
CA ARG A 128 15.99 18.54 0.43
C ARG A 128 14.58 18.88 -0.04
N ARG A 129 14.39 19.23 -1.33
CA ARG A 129 13.08 19.58 -1.90
C ARG A 129 12.12 18.42 -1.84
N PHE A 130 12.57 17.24 -2.25
CA PHE A 130 11.74 16.03 -2.23
C PHE A 130 11.39 15.63 -0.78
N ASN A 131 12.33 15.68 0.15
CA ASN A 131 12.05 15.43 1.56
C ASN A 131 11.02 16.43 2.14
N GLN A 132 11.06 17.70 1.73
CA GLN A 132 10.06 18.67 2.16
C GLN A 132 8.67 18.33 1.57
N LEU A 133 8.58 17.98 0.29
CA LEU A 133 7.34 17.53 -0.32
C LEU A 133 6.74 16.32 0.41
N ILE A 134 7.57 15.30 0.71
CA ILE A 134 7.08 14.10 1.42
C ILE A 134 6.60 14.46 2.83
N LYS A 135 7.30 15.33 3.56
CA LYS A 135 6.81 15.85 4.85
C LYS A 135 5.46 16.53 4.70
N ASP A 136 5.31 17.36 3.68
CA ASP A 136 4.06 18.06 3.40
C ASP A 136 2.91 17.09 3.11
N ILE A 137 3.16 16.06 2.29
CA ILE A 137 2.20 14.98 2.04
C ILE A 137 1.85 14.24 3.35
N GLN A 138 2.83 13.97 4.21
CA GLN A 138 2.57 13.27 5.49
C GLN A 138 1.72 14.08 6.47
N THR A 139 1.70 15.41 6.36
CA THR A 139 0.81 16.25 7.19
C THR A 139 -0.66 16.24 6.77
N LEU A 140 -0.97 15.73 5.58
CA LEU A 140 -2.35 15.62 5.11
C LEU A 140 -3.12 14.59 5.93
N PRO A 141 -4.41 14.79 6.22
CA PRO A 141 -5.20 13.89 7.05
C PRO A 141 -5.64 12.59 6.36
N PHE A 142 -5.19 12.37 5.14
CA PHE A 142 -5.55 11.21 4.32
C PHE A 142 -4.62 10.02 4.60
N GLY A 143 -5.06 8.78 4.31
CA GLY A 143 -4.16 7.66 4.08
C GLY A 143 -3.36 7.89 2.78
N LYS A 144 -2.19 7.28 2.65
CA LYS A 144 -1.32 7.48 1.49
C LYS A 144 -1.00 6.16 0.85
N ILE A 145 -1.12 6.10 -0.46
CA ILE A 145 -0.65 4.97 -1.26
C ILE A 145 0.34 5.51 -2.28
N TYR A 146 1.54 5.00 -2.23
CA TYR A 146 2.55 5.22 -3.26
C TYR A 146 2.61 4.01 -4.16
N THR A 147 2.80 4.22 -5.46
CA THR A 147 3.12 3.14 -6.37
C THR A 147 4.53 3.31 -6.92
N ALA A 148 5.13 2.22 -7.36
CA ALA A 148 6.40 2.21 -8.07
C ALA A 148 6.48 0.99 -9.00
N HIS A 149 7.29 1.07 -10.04
CA HIS A 149 7.70 -0.10 -10.79
C HIS A 149 8.71 -0.91 -9.99
N ASP A 150 8.91 -2.14 -10.38
CA ASP A 150 9.98 -2.97 -9.87
C ASP A 150 11.25 -2.82 -10.70
N LYS A 151 12.37 -3.14 -10.09
CA LYS A 151 13.66 -3.31 -10.76
C LYS A 151 14.48 -4.38 -10.04
N ILE A 152 15.37 -5.00 -10.80
CA ILE A 152 16.38 -5.90 -10.26
C ILE A 152 17.58 -5.06 -9.83
N ARG A 153 18.08 -5.32 -8.63
CA ARG A 153 19.34 -4.78 -8.14
C ARG A 153 20.22 -5.91 -7.60
N ASP A 154 21.46 -5.92 -8.03
CA ASP A 154 22.45 -6.82 -7.48
C ASP A 154 22.99 -6.29 -6.15
N CYS A 155 22.97 -7.14 -5.14
CA CYS A 155 23.41 -6.84 -3.78
C CYS A 155 24.51 -7.80 -3.38
N GLU A 156 25.60 -7.26 -2.87
CA GLU A 156 26.69 -8.05 -2.31
C GLU A 156 26.28 -8.65 -0.95
N LEU A 157 26.56 -9.91 -0.77
CA LEU A 157 26.33 -10.61 0.50
C LEU A 157 27.50 -10.41 1.44
N ARG A 158 27.26 -10.27 2.74
CA ARG A 158 28.30 -10.10 3.77
C ARG A 158 29.33 -11.24 3.81
N GLY A 159 29.00 -12.41 3.30
CA GLY A 159 29.89 -13.58 3.21
C GLY A 159 30.56 -13.76 1.84
N GLY A 160 30.46 -12.78 0.96
CA GLY A 160 30.89 -12.86 -0.44
C GLY A 160 29.81 -13.44 -1.34
N GLY A 161 29.89 -13.12 -2.63
CA GLY A 161 28.88 -13.43 -3.65
C GLY A 161 27.83 -12.33 -3.82
N THR A 162 27.13 -12.40 -4.93
CA THR A 162 26.10 -11.44 -5.34
C THR A 162 24.75 -12.12 -5.44
N ILE A 163 23.69 -11.44 -5.03
CA ILE A 163 22.32 -11.87 -5.19
C ILE A 163 21.51 -10.78 -5.88
N SER A 164 20.72 -11.15 -6.86
CA SER A 164 19.78 -10.24 -7.52
C SER A 164 18.49 -10.15 -6.70
N GLN A 165 18.12 -8.92 -6.30
CA GLN A 165 16.90 -8.63 -5.56
C GLN A 165 15.94 -7.77 -6.38
N LEU A 166 14.66 -8.12 -6.35
CA LEU A 166 13.56 -7.27 -6.80
C LEU A 166 13.23 -6.24 -5.72
N GLU A 167 13.30 -4.97 -6.11
CA GLU A 167 12.92 -3.84 -5.25
C GLU A 167 12.18 -2.77 -6.07
N THR A 168 11.73 -1.72 -5.41
CA THR A 168 11.11 -0.56 -6.08
C THR A 168 12.11 0.14 -7.01
N SER A 169 11.63 0.68 -8.14
CA SER A 169 12.44 1.45 -9.10
C SER A 169 12.96 2.78 -8.56
N MET A 170 12.60 3.14 -7.33
CA MET A 170 13.05 4.37 -6.68
C MET A 170 14.57 4.52 -6.66
N SER A 171 15.06 5.76 -6.79
CA SER A 171 16.45 6.09 -6.52
C SER A 171 16.79 5.87 -5.04
N GLY A 172 18.08 5.73 -4.71
CA GLY A 172 18.49 5.52 -3.32
C GLY A 172 18.04 6.65 -2.38
N GLN A 173 18.11 7.91 -2.83
CA GLN A 173 17.67 9.07 -2.06
C GLN A 173 16.13 9.10 -1.88
N CYS A 174 15.38 8.79 -2.92
CA CYS A 174 13.93 8.71 -2.85
C CYS A 174 13.50 7.64 -1.83
N LYS A 175 14.10 6.46 -1.91
CA LYS A 175 13.83 5.34 -1.02
C LYS A 175 14.17 5.67 0.43
N GLU A 176 15.36 6.22 0.71
CA GLU A 176 15.77 6.62 2.07
C GLU A 176 14.76 7.56 2.74
N ILE A 177 14.15 8.46 1.97
CA ILE A 177 13.17 9.42 2.49
C ILE A 177 11.84 8.72 2.77
N LEU A 178 11.35 7.90 1.84
CA LEU A 178 10.01 7.28 1.92
C LEU A 178 9.93 6.11 2.89
N ASP A 179 10.97 5.29 3.00
CA ASP A 179 10.98 4.10 3.87
C ASP A 179 10.71 4.45 5.35
N LYS A 180 10.93 5.71 5.75
CA LYS A 180 10.63 6.20 7.11
C LYS A 180 9.14 6.29 7.42
N TYR A 181 8.30 6.37 6.40
CA TYR A 181 6.86 6.61 6.53
C TYR A 181 6.01 5.41 6.11
N ILE A 182 6.55 4.53 5.27
CA ILE A 182 5.82 3.39 4.73
C ILE A 182 5.66 2.31 5.79
N THR A 183 4.40 1.93 6.08
CA THR A 183 4.09 0.86 7.02
C THR A 183 4.04 -0.50 6.35
N LEU A 184 3.57 -0.56 5.10
CA LEU A 184 3.49 -1.80 4.32
C LEU A 184 4.04 -1.57 2.92
N THR A 185 4.97 -2.42 2.49
CA THR A 185 5.46 -2.49 1.11
C THR A 185 5.06 -3.83 0.52
N GLY A 186 4.10 -3.83 -0.41
CA GLY A 186 3.60 -5.02 -1.09
C GLY A 186 4.11 -5.14 -2.52
N TYR A 187 4.68 -6.28 -2.86
CA TYR A 187 5.07 -6.63 -4.22
C TYR A 187 3.93 -7.35 -4.94
N ILE A 188 3.40 -6.74 -5.99
CA ILE A 188 2.33 -7.31 -6.80
C ILE A 188 2.92 -8.01 -8.01
N LYS A 189 2.66 -9.30 -8.12
CA LYS A 189 3.09 -10.16 -9.23
C LYS A 189 1.94 -11.04 -9.71
N LYS A 190 2.13 -11.69 -10.85
CA LYS A 190 1.27 -12.77 -11.33
C LYS A 190 1.91 -14.10 -10.99
N ASP A 191 1.11 -15.05 -10.55
CA ASP A 191 1.55 -16.42 -10.31
C ASP A 191 1.58 -17.24 -11.61
N THR A 192 1.90 -18.51 -11.51
CA THR A 192 1.97 -19.44 -12.65
C THR A 192 0.61 -19.68 -13.33
N LYS A 193 -0.50 -19.35 -12.67
CA LYS A 193 -1.88 -19.42 -13.20
C LYS A 193 -2.37 -18.08 -13.73
N ASN A 194 -1.46 -17.08 -13.82
CA ASN A 194 -1.76 -15.70 -14.20
C ASN A 194 -2.73 -14.98 -13.21
N GLU A 195 -2.88 -15.50 -11.98
CA GLU A 195 -3.59 -14.83 -10.91
C GLU A 195 -2.67 -13.84 -10.20
N ARG A 196 -3.24 -12.72 -9.76
CA ARG A 196 -2.48 -11.70 -9.05
C ARG A 196 -2.32 -12.07 -7.58
N ILE A 197 -1.11 -11.93 -7.07
CA ILE A 197 -0.80 -12.06 -5.65
C ILE A 197 0.02 -10.85 -5.19
N MET A 198 -0.13 -10.48 -3.93
CA MET A 198 0.70 -9.47 -3.27
C MET A 198 1.56 -10.14 -2.19
N GLN A 199 2.86 -10.13 -2.38
CA GLN A 199 3.80 -10.54 -1.34
C GLN A 199 4.07 -9.37 -0.40
N ILE A 200 3.86 -9.56 0.91
CA ILE A 200 4.00 -8.53 1.94
C ILE A 200 5.14 -8.79 2.92
N GLU A 201 5.66 -10.01 2.98
CA GLU A 201 6.88 -10.32 3.73
C GLU A 201 8.03 -10.51 2.74
N GLY A 202 9.12 -9.79 3.00
CA GLY A 202 10.32 -9.87 2.18
C GLY A 202 11.09 -11.16 2.38
N ASP A 203 11.87 -11.53 1.38
CA ASP A 203 12.81 -12.63 1.42
C ASP A 203 14.17 -12.20 0.82
N LYS A 204 15.05 -13.16 0.55
CA LYS A 204 16.35 -12.85 -0.04
C LYS A 204 16.27 -12.30 -1.48
N PHE A 205 15.15 -12.50 -2.18
CA PHE A 205 14.97 -12.10 -3.56
C PHE A 205 14.03 -10.90 -3.74
N ILE A 206 13.13 -10.64 -2.79
CA ILE A 206 12.09 -9.63 -2.92
C ILE A 206 12.09 -8.74 -1.67
N LYS A 207 12.21 -7.43 -1.87
CA LYS A 207 12.16 -6.41 -0.81
C LYS A 207 10.72 -5.94 -0.54
N ALA A 208 9.87 -6.85 -0.07
CA ALA A 208 8.62 -6.48 0.57
C ALA A 208 8.84 -6.25 2.08
N ASN A 209 7.94 -5.55 2.74
CA ASN A 209 8.04 -5.29 4.18
C ASN A 209 6.67 -5.05 4.80
N ASN A 210 6.45 -5.65 5.97
CA ASN A 210 5.23 -5.50 6.74
C ASN A 210 5.56 -5.01 8.16
N GLY A 211 5.21 -3.75 8.45
CA GLY A 211 5.39 -3.13 9.76
C GLY A 211 4.31 -3.48 10.79
N PHE A 212 3.23 -4.16 10.38
CA PHE A 212 2.14 -4.53 11.28
C PHE A 212 2.48 -5.81 12.05
N LYS A 213 2.48 -5.74 13.39
CA LYS A 213 2.82 -6.88 14.24
C LYS A 213 1.65 -7.80 14.55
N SER A 214 0.44 -7.24 14.69
CA SER A 214 -0.78 -7.94 15.11
C SER A 214 -1.79 -8.19 13.97
N HIS A 215 -1.42 -7.81 12.77
CA HIS A 215 -2.22 -7.97 11.56
C HIS A 215 -1.53 -8.93 10.58
N PHE A 216 -2.24 -9.36 9.56
CA PHE A 216 -1.73 -10.31 8.55
C PHE A 216 -1.26 -11.64 9.15
N LEU A 217 -2.03 -12.15 10.12
CA LEU A 217 -1.78 -13.44 10.75
C LEU A 217 -2.77 -14.50 10.26
N LYS A 218 -2.30 -15.74 10.15
CA LYS A 218 -3.14 -16.92 9.96
C LYS A 218 -3.76 -17.35 11.31
N PRO A 219 -4.73 -18.27 11.31
CA PRO A 219 -5.33 -18.79 12.56
C PRO A 219 -4.34 -19.44 13.53
N ASP A 220 -3.20 -19.90 13.05
CA ASP A 220 -2.11 -20.47 13.83
C ASP A 220 -1.07 -19.42 14.28
N GLU A 221 -1.42 -18.13 14.15
CA GLU A 221 -0.58 -16.98 14.47
C GLU A 221 0.67 -16.82 13.59
N THR A 222 0.86 -17.66 12.57
CA THR A 222 1.92 -17.46 11.59
C THR A 222 1.60 -16.31 10.65
N LYS A 223 2.63 -15.64 10.14
CA LYS A 223 2.47 -14.51 9.24
C LYS A 223 1.92 -14.92 7.88
N ILE A 224 1.05 -14.08 7.32
CA ILE A 224 0.67 -14.17 5.91
C ILE A 224 1.81 -13.55 5.09
N THR A 225 2.39 -14.32 4.19
CA THR A 225 3.44 -13.84 3.26
C THR A 225 2.86 -13.34 1.96
N ASP A 226 1.84 -14.02 1.46
CA ASP A 226 1.22 -13.75 0.16
C ASP A 226 -0.29 -13.62 0.31
N ILE A 227 -0.83 -12.56 -0.27
CA ILE A 227 -2.27 -12.27 -0.31
C ILE A 227 -2.76 -12.52 -1.73
N PRO A 228 -3.67 -13.46 -1.96
CA PRO A 228 -4.28 -13.65 -3.28
C PRO A 228 -5.13 -12.43 -3.63
N LEU A 229 -4.78 -11.72 -4.69
CA LEU A 229 -5.55 -10.59 -5.18
C LEU A 229 -6.65 -11.00 -6.16
N GLY A 230 -6.64 -12.26 -6.63
CA GLY A 230 -7.65 -12.81 -7.52
C GLY A 230 -7.66 -12.16 -8.90
N THR A 231 -8.82 -12.25 -9.56
CA THR A 231 -9.00 -11.82 -10.96
C THR A 231 -9.50 -10.40 -11.11
N SER A 232 -10.04 -9.78 -10.05
CA SER A 232 -10.52 -8.40 -10.07
C SER A 232 -9.95 -7.54 -8.94
N PRO A 233 -9.84 -6.21 -9.12
CA PRO A 233 -9.36 -5.30 -8.09
C PRO A 233 -10.19 -5.34 -6.81
N GLU A 234 -11.51 -5.51 -6.91
CA GLU A 234 -12.45 -5.56 -5.77
C GLU A 234 -12.19 -6.80 -4.91
N ILE A 235 -11.96 -7.96 -5.54
CA ILE A 235 -11.58 -9.19 -4.84
C ILE A 235 -10.24 -8.98 -4.15
N GLY A 236 -9.28 -8.37 -4.86
CA GLY A 236 -7.96 -8.08 -4.31
C GLY A 236 -8.03 -7.19 -3.08
N TYR A 237 -8.78 -6.10 -3.14
CA TYR A 237 -9.01 -5.21 -2.02
C TYR A 237 -9.71 -5.93 -0.84
N SER A 238 -10.80 -6.68 -1.13
CA SER A 238 -11.51 -7.47 -0.11
C SER A 238 -10.57 -8.45 0.60
N ASN A 239 -9.70 -9.13 -0.14
CA ASN A 239 -8.74 -10.08 0.43
C ASN A 239 -7.64 -9.37 1.23
N LEU A 240 -7.17 -8.20 0.78
CA LEU A 240 -6.23 -7.37 1.53
C LEU A 240 -6.83 -6.96 2.89
N ILE A 241 -8.08 -6.49 2.91
CA ILE A 241 -8.78 -6.12 4.15
C ILE A 241 -8.97 -7.32 5.07
N LYS A 242 -9.40 -8.48 4.53
CA LYS A 242 -9.52 -9.73 5.32
C LYS A 242 -8.19 -10.17 5.89
N ALA A 243 -7.09 -10.06 5.10
CA ALA A 243 -5.75 -10.39 5.57
C ALA A 243 -5.33 -9.47 6.72
N TYR A 244 -5.56 -8.15 6.56
CA TYR A 244 -5.29 -7.17 7.59
C TYR A 244 -6.02 -7.48 8.91
N HIS A 245 -7.27 -7.91 8.84
CA HIS A 245 -8.08 -8.28 10.01
C HIS A 245 -7.88 -9.74 10.48
N ASN A 246 -6.88 -10.46 9.95
CA ASN A 246 -6.62 -11.86 10.28
C ASN A 246 -7.79 -12.80 9.93
N GLU A 247 -8.55 -12.47 8.88
CA GLU A 247 -9.78 -13.19 8.49
C GLU A 247 -9.64 -13.98 7.17
N LEU A 248 -8.57 -13.73 6.41
CA LEU A 248 -8.41 -14.31 5.08
C LEU A 248 -8.45 -15.84 5.06
N TYR A 249 -7.91 -16.47 6.09
CA TYR A 249 -7.81 -17.94 6.22
C TYR A 249 -8.69 -18.52 7.34
N LYS A 250 -9.59 -17.71 7.94
CA LYS A 250 -10.56 -18.26 8.90
C LYS A 250 -11.51 -19.22 8.20
N VAL A 251 -11.49 -20.50 8.61
CA VAL A 251 -12.46 -21.49 8.17
C VAL A 251 -13.82 -21.06 8.72
N LYS A 252 -14.80 -20.80 7.84
CA LYS A 252 -16.19 -20.61 8.30
C LYS A 252 -16.60 -21.87 9.05
N ALA A 253 -16.87 -21.76 10.34
CA ALA A 253 -17.41 -22.86 11.11
C ALA A 253 -18.66 -23.38 10.38
N LYS A 254 -18.66 -24.67 10.02
CA LYS A 254 -19.87 -25.28 9.45
C LYS A 254 -21.01 -25.03 10.43
N PRO A 255 -22.19 -24.58 9.98
CA PRO A 255 -23.31 -24.40 10.88
C PRO A 255 -23.52 -25.71 11.62
N LYS A 256 -23.49 -25.66 12.95
CA LYS A 256 -23.85 -26.83 13.76
C LYS A 256 -25.27 -27.21 13.39
N ILE A 257 -25.43 -28.29 12.63
CA ILE A 257 -26.74 -28.87 12.37
C ILE A 257 -27.26 -29.24 13.75
N ARG A 258 -28.21 -28.47 14.28
CA ARG A 258 -28.96 -28.85 15.47
C ARG A 258 -29.81 -30.05 15.05
N ILE A 259 -29.29 -31.25 15.30
CA ILE A 259 -30.08 -32.48 15.22
C ILE A 259 -31.15 -32.36 16.32
N ASN A 260 -32.38 -32.11 15.90
CA ASN A 260 -33.49 -32.01 16.82
C ASN A 260 -33.78 -33.42 17.31
N LYS A 261 -33.31 -33.80 18.50
CA LYS A 261 -33.52 -35.13 19.10
C LYS A 261 -34.97 -35.58 19.11
N LYS A 262 -35.93 -34.64 19.09
CA LYS A 262 -37.37 -34.98 19.03
C LYS A 262 -37.79 -35.70 17.74
N ASN A 263 -37.09 -35.53 16.63
CA ASN A 263 -37.43 -36.22 15.39
C ASN A 263 -36.80 -37.63 15.29
N MET A 264 -35.72 -37.91 16.05
CA MET A 264 -35.16 -39.25 16.09
C MET A 264 -36.02 -40.21 16.89
N ASP A 265 -36.64 -39.77 18.00
CA ASP A 265 -37.47 -40.61 18.84
C ASP A 265 -38.80 -40.94 18.17
N ALA A 266 -39.32 -40.05 17.27
CA ALA A 266 -40.51 -40.30 16.47
C ALA A 266 -40.28 -41.36 15.38
N ASP A 267 -39.14 -41.34 14.70
CA ASP A 267 -38.79 -42.33 13.67
C ASP A 267 -38.46 -43.71 14.23
N ILE A 268 -37.91 -43.79 15.46
CA ILE A 268 -37.66 -45.06 16.13
C ILE A 268 -38.98 -45.71 16.59
N ASN A 269 -39.92 -44.92 17.14
CA ASN A 269 -41.23 -45.44 17.55
C ASN A 269 -42.11 -45.88 16.36
N ALA A 270 -42.03 -45.17 15.22
CA ALA A 270 -42.75 -45.56 14.00
C ALA A 270 -42.25 -46.91 13.43
N LYS A 271 -40.93 -47.16 13.48
CA LYS A 271 -40.35 -48.45 13.04
C LYS A 271 -40.60 -49.62 13.98
N GLN A 272 -40.78 -49.37 15.27
CA GLN A 272 -41.14 -50.44 16.22
C GLN A 272 -42.63 -50.89 16.10
N HIS A 273 -43.54 -49.98 15.72
CA HIS A 273 -44.95 -50.36 15.51
C HIS A 273 -45.15 -51.19 14.23
N THR A 274 -44.32 -51.03 13.21
CA THR A 274 -44.44 -51.80 11.95
C THR A 274 -43.87 -53.23 12.07
N LEU A 275 -43.04 -53.51 13.10
CA LEU A 275 -42.44 -54.83 13.36
C LEU A 275 -43.28 -55.70 14.32
N SER A 276 -44.32 -55.16 14.95
CA SER A 276 -45.23 -55.90 15.83
C SER A 276 -46.53 -56.35 15.15
N GLU A 277 -46.70 -56.02 13.86
CA GLU A 277 -47.87 -56.43 13.05
C GLU A 277 -47.54 -57.43 11.92
N LEU A 278 -46.35 -58.04 11.96
CA LEU A 278 -45.94 -59.19 11.14
C LEU A 278 -45.64 -60.37 12.03
#